data_408a541de63a7dc6bb3f59c7475ba4e9
#
_entry.id   408a541de63a7dc6bb3f59c7475ba4e9
#
_cell.length_a   1.000
_cell.length_b   1.000
_cell.length_c   1.000
_cell.angle_alpha   90.00
_cell.angle_beta   90.00
_cell.angle_gamma   90.00
#
_symmetry.space_group_name_H-M   'P 1'
#
loop_
_entity.id
_entity.type
_entity.pdbx_description
1 polymer ?
#
loop_
_entity_poly.entity_id
_entity_poly.type
_entity_poly.pdbx_seq_one_letter_code
_entity_poly.pdbx_strand_id
1 'polypeptide(L)'
;SGYRGSPLGGYDQELWRAKKWLKEQDIHFVPGVNEELGATAVWGSQHVALNPKAERDGVFGIWYGKGPGLDRAMDVLKHGNAAGTSAHGGVLAIVGDDHGAKSSTLPHQSDHNFQAAFVPFLAPASVHEFVEYGLLGIAMSRFAGTWVGFKATADTVETSATVDLSGENRGIIIPSFEFPDGGVHIRPGDIWREEDTRLQRYKGFAAMAFAKANGIDRVVWDSPKPRIGIVSTGKAFADTMEALDELGIDARVAADIGLKVYKVGMPWPLEPDGIRAFAEGLDEVLVIEEKREFIEHQLKWQLYNWRESVRPRVVGKHDESGEWLLSPDNELSPGVIAHVIAARLQHFHNTDRI
;
A
#
# COMPACT_ATOMS: atom_id res chain seq x y z
N SER A 1 1.71 -5.47 19.00
CA SER A 1 2.12 -6.88 19.16
C SER A 1 2.47 -7.49 17.81
N GLY A 2 3.31 -8.51 17.77
CA GLY A 2 3.71 -9.18 16.54
C GLY A 2 4.76 -10.25 16.82
N TYR A 3 5.28 -10.86 15.76
CA TYR A 3 6.27 -11.91 15.87
C TYR A 3 7.52 -11.57 15.08
N ARG A 4 8.67 -11.74 15.74
CA ARG A 4 9.99 -11.43 15.18
C ARG A 4 10.31 -12.30 13.97
N GLY A 5 10.60 -11.68 12.84
CA GLY A 5 11.01 -12.34 11.61
C GLY A 5 11.62 -11.35 10.62
N SER A 6 12.63 -11.80 9.86
CA SER A 6 13.21 -10.97 8.79
C SER A 6 12.19 -10.79 7.66
N PRO A 7 12.10 -9.58 7.03
CA PRO A 7 13.01 -8.44 7.19
C PRO A 7 12.69 -7.52 8.39
N LEU A 8 11.62 -7.75 9.17
CA LEU A 8 11.23 -6.89 10.28
C LEU A 8 11.97 -7.19 11.62
N GLY A 9 13.04 -8.00 11.59
CA GLY A 9 13.83 -8.31 12.78
C GLY A 9 14.43 -7.07 13.44
N GLY A 10 14.88 -6.11 12.65
CA GLY A 10 15.40 -4.81 13.13
C GLY A 10 14.33 -4.00 13.86
N TYR A 11 13.12 -3.95 13.32
CA TYR A 11 11.99 -3.27 13.95
C TYR A 11 11.66 -3.83 15.34
N ASP A 12 11.60 -5.16 15.47
CA ASP A 12 11.42 -5.81 16.77
C ASP A 12 12.54 -5.44 17.76
N GLN A 13 13.81 -5.45 17.32
CA GLN A 13 14.94 -5.08 18.17
C GLN A 13 14.87 -3.62 18.64
N GLU A 14 14.49 -2.70 17.76
CA GLU A 14 14.32 -1.29 18.13
C GLU A 14 13.19 -1.07 19.13
N LEU A 15 12.08 -1.82 19.03
CA LEU A 15 11.03 -1.80 20.07
C LEU A 15 11.56 -2.23 21.44
N TRP A 16 12.46 -3.24 21.49
CA TRP A 16 13.11 -3.64 22.73
C TRP A 16 14.04 -2.55 23.27
N ARG A 17 14.79 -1.86 22.42
CA ARG A 17 15.66 -0.73 22.81
C ARG A 17 14.87 0.49 23.26
N ALA A 18 13.74 0.72 22.62
CA ALA A 18 12.85 1.88 22.87
C ALA A 18 11.98 1.75 24.13
N LYS A 19 12.07 0.70 24.92
CA LYS A 19 11.18 0.42 26.08
C LYS A 19 10.96 1.61 27.01
N LYS A 20 11.98 2.44 27.26
CA LYS A 20 11.85 3.64 28.10
C LYS A 20 10.87 4.61 27.49
N TRP A 21 11.05 4.97 26.23
CA TRP A 21 10.18 5.92 25.50
C TRP A 21 8.78 5.36 25.29
N LEU A 22 8.65 4.07 24.97
CA LEU A 22 7.35 3.43 24.85
C LEU A 22 6.54 3.56 26.15
N LYS A 23 7.18 3.31 27.29
CA LYS A 23 6.56 3.48 28.61
C LYS A 23 6.17 4.92 28.91
N GLU A 24 7.01 5.90 28.56
CA GLU A 24 6.74 7.33 28.73
C GLU A 24 5.53 7.80 27.90
N GLN A 25 5.26 7.13 26.77
CA GLN A 25 4.13 7.41 25.87
C GLN A 25 2.94 6.46 26.06
N ASP A 26 2.90 5.69 27.16
CA ASP A 26 1.84 4.69 27.44
C ASP A 26 1.66 3.66 26.31
N ILE A 27 2.75 3.29 25.65
CA ILE A 27 2.76 2.28 24.58
C ILE A 27 3.17 0.92 25.15
N HIS A 28 2.28 -0.06 25.04
CA HIS A 28 2.48 -1.41 25.51
C HIS A 28 3.05 -2.30 24.40
N PHE A 29 4.33 -2.62 24.46
CA PHE A 29 4.96 -3.58 23.58
C PHE A 29 4.81 -4.99 24.14
N VAL A 30 4.02 -5.82 23.45
CA VAL A 30 3.72 -7.20 23.84
C VAL A 30 4.17 -8.13 22.69
N PRO A 31 5.36 -8.74 22.79
CA PRO A 31 5.81 -9.72 21.80
C PRO A 31 4.85 -10.90 21.72
N GLY A 32 4.45 -11.28 20.50
CA GLY A 32 3.61 -12.46 20.28
C GLY A 32 4.41 -13.75 20.44
N VAL A 33 3.77 -14.81 20.91
CA VAL A 33 4.33 -16.17 20.89
C VAL A 33 4.40 -16.69 19.44
N ASN A 34 3.48 -16.24 18.62
CA ASN A 34 3.47 -16.38 17.17
C ASN A 34 2.64 -15.24 16.55
N GLU A 35 2.61 -15.19 15.21
CA GLU A 35 1.96 -14.13 14.45
C GLU A 35 0.45 -14.07 14.70
N GLU A 36 -0.21 -15.21 14.73
CA GLU A 36 -1.66 -15.34 14.93
C GLU A 36 -2.07 -14.83 16.32
N LEU A 37 -1.37 -15.25 17.38
CA LEU A 37 -1.64 -14.77 18.75
C LEU A 37 -1.32 -13.28 18.88
N GLY A 38 -0.29 -12.79 18.18
CA GLY A 38 0.00 -11.36 18.11
C GLY A 38 -1.15 -10.57 17.46
N ALA A 39 -1.71 -11.08 16.37
CA ALA A 39 -2.87 -10.48 15.69
C ALA A 39 -4.13 -10.53 16.56
N THR A 40 -4.36 -11.65 17.25
CA THR A 40 -5.49 -11.81 18.19
C THR A 40 -5.41 -10.80 19.33
N ALA A 41 -4.22 -10.55 19.87
CA ALA A 41 -4.03 -9.55 20.93
C ALA A 41 -4.35 -8.13 20.41
N VAL A 42 -3.94 -7.80 19.18
CA VAL A 42 -4.26 -6.52 18.54
C VAL A 42 -5.76 -6.40 18.25
N TRP A 43 -6.40 -7.45 17.76
CA TRP A 43 -7.86 -7.48 17.59
C TRP A 43 -8.57 -7.25 18.92
N GLY A 44 -8.17 -7.96 19.99
CA GLY A 44 -8.70 -7.79 21.34
C GLY A 44 -8.60 -6.34 21.84
N SER A 45 -7.55 -5.60 21.49
CA SER A 45 -7.39 -4.19 21.86
C SER A 45 -8.49 -3.28 21.29
N GLN A 46 -9.10 -3.66 20.16
CA GLN A 46 -10.17 -2.90 19.53
C GLN A 46 -11.53 -3.07 20.25
N HIS A 47 -11.64 -4.01 21.16
CA HIS A 47 -12.83 -4.24 21.97
C HIS A 47 -12.89 -3.33 23.22
N VAL A 48 -11.90 -2.50 23.47
CA VAL A 48 -11.83 -1.67 24.67
C VAL A 48 -13.09 -0.80 24.84
N ALA A 49 -13.57 -0.19 23.75
CA ALA A 49 -14.76 0.66 23.79
C ALA A 49 -16.07 -0.11 24.06
N LEU A 50 -16.08 -1.45 23.96
CA LEU A 50 -17.23 -2.30 24.29
C LEU A 50 -17.31 -2.63 25.78
N ASN A 51 -16.25 -2.36 26.53
CA ASN A 51 -16.21 -2.60 27.97
C ASN A 51 -16.73 -1.36 28.71
N PRO A 52 -17.85 -1.45 29.48
CA PRO A 52 -18.39 -0.31 30.21
C PRO A 52 -17.46 0.20 31.32
N LYS A 53 -16.40 -0.54 31.67
CA LYS A 53 -15.37 -0.15 32.63
C LYS A 53 -14.07 0.27 31.97
N ALA A 54 -14.10 0.56 30.66
CA ALA A 54 -12.92 1.01 29.94
C ALA A 54 -12.38 2.33 30.52
N GLU A 55 -11.07 2.40 30.70
CA GLU A 55 -10.37 3.61 31.15
C GLU A 55 -9.84 4.45 29.98
N ARG A 56 -10.06 3.98 28.74
CA ARG A 56 -9.63 4.61 27.49
C ARG A 56 -10.78 4.60 26.49
N ASP A 57 -10.90 5.65 25.69
CA ASP A 57 -11.89 5.75 24.62
C ASP A 57 -11.56 4.84 23.44
N GLY A 58 -10.30 4.47 23.28
CA GLY A 58 -9.80 3.57 22.24
C GLY A 58 -8.31 3.35 22.37
N VAL A 59 -7.82 2.33 21.70
CA VAL A 59 -6.40 1.97 21.63
C VAL A 59 -6.02 1.77 20.17
N PHE A 60 -5.00 2.46 19.68
CA PHE A 60 -4.43 2.08 18.37
C PHE A 60 -3.55 0.84 18.55
N GLY A 61 -3.60 -0.07 17.58
CA GLY A 61 -2.83 -1.29 17.59
C GLY A 61 -1.89 -1.37 16.39
N ILE A 62 -0.68 -1.85 16.61
CA ILE A 62 0.22 -2.24 15.54
C ILE A 62 0.49 -3.72 15.65
N TRP A 63 0.18 -4.47 14.59
CA TRP A 63 0.63 -5.82 14.40
C TRP A 63 1.79 -5.82 13.41
N TYR A 64 2.77 -6.71 13.60
CA TYR A 64 3.86 -6.90 12.64
C TYR A 64 4.24 -8.38 12.50
N GLY A 65 4.60 -8.74 11.28
CA GLY A 65 5.06 -10.07 10.93
C GLY A 65 5.68 -10.09 9.54
N LYS A 66 6.44 -11.13 9.22
CA LYS A 66 6.89 -11.36 7.84
C LYS A 66 5.76 -11.92 6.99
N GLY A 67 5.94 -11.98 5.65
CA GLY A 67 4.95 -12.50 4.72
C GLY A 67 4.34 -13.85 5.12
N PRO A 68 5.13 -14.91 5.38
CA PRO A 68 4.57 -16.19 5.87
C PRO A 68 3.85 -16.09 7.23
N GLY A 69 4.18 -15.07 8.03
CA GLY A 69 3.45 -14.78 9.26
C GLY A 69 2.07 -14.18 8.99
N LEU A 70 1.95 -13.40 7.91
CA LEU A 70 0.64 -12.95 7.43
C LEU A 70 -0.21 -14.13 6.98
N ASP A 71 0.34 -15.07 6.19
CA ASP A 71 -0.38 -16.29 5.79
C ASP A 71 -0.97 -17.01 7.00
N ARG A 72 -0.17 -17.15 8.06
CA ARG A 72 -0.59 -17.80 9.30
C ARG A 72 -1.69 -17.04 10.05
N ALA A 73 -1.68 -15.73 10.02
CA ALA A 73 -2.61 -14.87 10.75
C ALA A 73 -3.87 -14.50 9.96
N MET A 74 -4.07 -15.04 8.74
CA MET A 74 -5.13 -14.64 7.82
C MET A 74 -6.54 -14.76 8.40
N ASP A 75 -6.81 -15.80 9.18
CA ASP A 75 -8.11 -15.98 9.81
C ASP A 75 -8.43 -14.83 10.77
N VAL A 76 -7.49 -14.50 11.63
CA VAL A 76 -7.62 -13.39 12.59
C VAL A 76 -7.74 -12.04 11.88
N LEU A 77 -6.98 -11.81 10.80
CA LEU A 77 -7.10 -10.58 10.03
C LEU A 77 -8.48 -10.43 9.40
N LYS A 78 -9.03 -11.50 8.82
CA LYS A 78 -10.38 -11.49 8.24
C LYS A 78 -11.44 -11.17 9.28
N HIS A 79 -11.42 -11.86 10.40
CA HIS A 79 -12.38 -11.64 11.49
C HIS A 79 -12.22 -10.24 12.12
N GLY A 80 -10.99 -9.84 12.44
CA GLY A 80 -10.72 -8.53 13.03
C GLY A 80 -11.11 -7.37 12.10
N ASN A 81 -10.87 -7.54 10.79
CA ASN A 81 -11.25 -6.53 9.80
C ASN A 81 -12.77 -6.48 9.56
N ALA A 82 -13.44 -7.62 9.52
CA ALA A 82 -14.90 -7.68 9.39
C ALA A 82 -15.58 -7.01 10.59
N ALA A 83 -15.21 -7.41 11.82
CA ALA A 83 -15.70 -6.78 13.05
C ALA A 83 -15.40 -5.27 13.07
N GLY A 84 -14.22 -4.88 12.63
CA GLY A 84 -13.81 -3.49 12.55
C GLY A 84 -12.96 -3.02 13.72
N THR A 85 -12.58 -1.75 13.67
CA THR A 85 -11.78 -1.09 14.70
C THR A 85 -12.65 -0.24 15.62
N SER A 86 -12.13 0.11 16.80
CA SER A 86 -12.73 1.14 17.65
C SER A 86 -12.66 2.50 16.95
N ALA A 87 -13.68 3.34 17.13
CA ALA A 87 -13.74 4.69 16.56
C ALA A 87 -12.55 5.58 16.96
N HIS A 88 -12.01 5.38 18.16
CA HIS A 88 -10.83 6.06 18.68
C HIS A 88 -9.59 5.16 18.75
N GLY A 89 -9.67 3.97 18.13
CA GLY A 89 -8.58 3.01 18.05
C GLY A 89 -7.83 3.09 16.71
N GLY A 90 -7.96 2.05 15.93
CA GLY A 90 -7.30 1.85 14.65
C GLY A 90 -6.22 0.79 14.70
N VAL A 91 -6.00 0.12 13.59
CA VAL A 91 -5.00 -0.95 13.47
C VAL A 91 -4.16 -0.78 12.23
N LEU A 92 -2.84 -0.85 12.41
CA LEU A 92 -1.86 -0.96 11.33
C LEU A 92 -1.23 -2.36 11.36
N ALA A 93 -1.32 -3.08 10.24
CA ALA A 93 -0.72 -4.40 10.07
C ALA A 93 0.53 -4.30 9.19
N ILE A 94 1.71 -4.25 9.82
CA ILE A 94 3.01 -4.12 9.13
C ILE A 94 3.47 -5.51 8.69
N VAL A 95 3.67 -5.68 7.39
CA VAL A 95 4.15 -6.93 6.81
C VAL A 95 5.47 -6.71 6.10
N GLY A 96 6.45 -7.55 6.43
CA GLY A 96 7.75 -7.56 5.77
C GLY A 96 7.79 -8.58 4.65
N ASP A 97 7.82 -8.12 3.40
CA ASP A 97 8.02 -8.94 2.22
C ASP A 97 9.50 -9.02 1.86
N ASP A 98 9.88 -10.18 1.34
CA ASP A 98 11.24 -10.48 0.88
C ASP A 98 11.13 -11.07 -0.54
N HIS A 99 11.05 -10.19 -1.52
CA HIS A 99 10.79 -10.57 -2.92
C HIS A 99 11.92 -11.41 -3.55
N GLY A 100 13.16 -11.19 -3.12
CA GLY A 100 14.35 -11.92 -3.56
C GLY A 100 14.72 -13.10 -2.68
N ALA A 101 13.94 -13.39 -1.63
CA ALA A 101 14.26 -14.42 -0.63
C ALA A 101 15.67 -14.27 -0.01
N LYS A 102 16.12 -13.01 0.19
CA LYS A 102 17.44 -12.69 0.75
C LYS A 102 17.62 -13.27 2.17
N SER A 103 16.53 -13.36 2.92
CA SER A 103 16.48 -13.85 4.30
C SER A 103 15.31 -14.80 4.58
N SER A 104 14.62 -15.25 3.55
CA SER A 104 13.49 -16.16 3.61
C SER A 104 13.76 -17.42 2.77
N THR A 105 13.05 -18.50 3.01
CA THR A 105 13.19 -19.74 2.23
C THR A 105 12.47 -19.68 0.88
N LEU A 106 11.48 -18.78 0.74
CA LEU A 106 10.74 -18.54 -0.50
C LEU A 106 10.46 -17.05 -0.61
N PRO A 107 10.45 -16.50 -1.84
CA PRO A 107 9.92 -15.18 -2.11
C PRO A 107 8.47 -15.06 -1.64
N HIS A 108 8.09 -13.90 -1.11
CA HIS A 108 6.73 -13.65 -0.65
C HIS A 108 6.19 -12.35 -1.24
N GLN A 109 4.87 -12.32 -1.50
CA GLN A 109 4.10 -11.18 -1.96
C GLN A 109 2.79 -11.11 -1.17
N SER A 110 2.70 -10.17 -0.26
CA SER A 110 1.58 -10.01 0.67
C SER A 110 0.34 -9.33 0.08
N ASP A 111 0.46 -8.72 -1.09
CA ASP A 111 -0.61 -7.95 -1.75
C ASP A 111 -1.92 -8.73 -1.84
N HIS A 112 -1.84 -9.97 -2.34
CA HIS A 112 -3.01 -10.85 -2.51
C HIS A 112 -3.64 -11.28 -1.18
N ASN A 113 -2.85 -11.39 -0.12
CA ASN A 113 -3.33 -11.70 1.21
C ASN A 113 -4.17 -10.55 1.78
N PHE A 114 -3.68 -9.31 1.64
CA PHE A 114 -4.44 -8.14 2.05
C PHE A 114 -5.76 -8.03 1.29
N GLN A 115 -5.75 -8.24 -0.02
CA GLN A 115 -6.96 -8.30 -0.82
C GLN A 115 -7.91 -9.41 -0.35
N ALA A 116 -7.40 -10.63 -0.11
CA ALA A 116 -8.20 -11.77 0.37
C ALA A 116 -8.79 -11.53 1.77
N ALA A 117 -8.14 -10.71 2.61
CA ALA A 117 -8.64 -10.29 3.91
C ALA A 117 -9.51 -9.03 3.85
N PHE A 118 -9.69 -8.43 2.67
CA PHE A 118 -10.38 -7.16 2.46
C PHE A 118 -9.75 -6.01 3.30
N VAL A 119 -8.43 -6.03 3.44
CA VAL A 119 -7.66 -5.04 4.20
C VAL A 119 -6.99 -4.07 3.23
N PRO A 120 -7.40 -2.78 3.16
CA PRO A 120 -6.66 -1.79 2.38
C PRO A 120 -5.24 -1.68 2.90
N PHE A 121 -4.26 -1.47 2.00
CA PHE A 121 -2.87 -1.40 2.44
C PHE A 121 -2.07 -0.31 1.75
N LEU A 122 -1.09 0.20 2.47
CA LEU A 122 -0.15 1.23 2.05
C LEU A 122 1.22 0.62 1.73
N ALA A 123 1.87 1.14 0.69
CA ALA A 123 3.17 0.68 0.24
C ALA A 123 4.15 1.87 0.15
N PRO A 124 4.88 2.20 1.23
CA PRO A 124 5.86 3.28 1.23
C PRO A 124 7.06 2.94 0.34
N ALA A 125 7.57 3.96 -0.36
CA ALA A 125 8.74 3.86 -1.24
C ALA A 125 10.03 4.41 -0.58
N SER A 126 9.92 5.10 0.56
CA SER A 126 11.05 5.75 1.23
C SER A 126 10.91 5.75 2.75
N VAL A 127 12.01 6.00 3.45
CA VAL A 127 12.02 6.13 4.92
C VAL A 127 11.08 7.23 5.40
N HIS A 128 10.98 8.35 4.68
CA HIS A 128 10.05 9.43 5.01
C HIS A 128 8.60 8.94 4.96
N GLU A 129 8.24 8.20 3.92
CA GLU A 129 6.88 7.67 3.78
C GLU A 129 6.52 6.59 4.80
N PHE A 130 7.49 5.94 5.45
CA PHE A 130 7.20 5.07 6.58
C PHE A 130 6.52 5.83 7.73
N VAL A 131 6.99 7.03 8.02
CA VAL A 131 6.40 7.88 9.06
C VAL A 131 5.06 8.45 8.58
N GLU A 132 5.05 9.08 7.40
CA GLU A 132 3.85 9.69 6.81
C GLU A 132 2.72 8.67 6.65
N TYR A 133 2.98 7.54 5.99
CA TYR A 133 1.96 6.52 5.75
C TYR A 133 1.58 5.77 7.03
N GLY A 134 2.48 5.67 8.00
CA GLY A 134 2.16 5.14 9.33
C GLY A 134 1.07 5.96 10.01
N LEU A 135 1.19 7.29 10.03
CA LEU A 135 0.21 8.22 10.58
C LEU A 135 -1.09 8.20 9.77
N LEU A 136 -0.99 8.27 8.45
CA LEU A 136 -2.15 8.17 7.54
C LEU A 136 -2.87 6.84 7.69
N GLY A 137 -2.15 5.72 7.84
CA GLY A 137 -2.73 4.40 8.01
C GLY A 137 -3.57 4.27 9.28
N ILE A 138 -3.10 4.79 10.41
CA ILE A 138 -3.88 4.83 11.65
C ILE A 138 -5.12 5.72 11.49
N ALA A 139 -4.98 6.88 10.86
CA ALA A 139 -6.10 7.78 10.63
C ALA A 139 -7.13 7.18 9.66
N MET A 140 -6.68 6.53 8.59
CA MET A 140 -7.53 5.78 7.65
C MET A 140 -8.28 4.67 8.37
N SER A 141 -7.59 3.90 9.22
CA SER A 141 -8.19 2.83 9.99
C SER A 141 -9.32 3.33 10.90
N ARG A 142 -9.11 4.45 11.58
CA ARG A 142 -10.14 5.12 12.38
C ARG A 142 -11.32 5.60 11.54
N PHE A 143 -11.03 6.21 10.41
CA PHE A 143 -12.07 6.75 9.53
C PHE A 143 -12.91 5.65 8.89
N ALA A 144 -12.27 4.64 8.31
CA ALA A 144 -12.94 3.59 7.54
C ALA A 144 -13.42 2.40 8.40
N GLY A 145 -13.07 2.33 9.68
CA GLY A 145 -13.40 1.20 10.56
C GLY A 145 -12.76 -0.12 10.14
N THR A 146 -11.64 -0.08 9.44
CA THR A 146 -10.93 -1.25 8.86
C THR A 146 -9.53 -1.36 9.45
N TRP A 147 -8.94 -2.54 9.44
CA TRP A 147 -7.50 -2.67 9.57
C TRP A 147 -6.84 -2.07 8.32
N VAL A 148 -5.63 -1.55 8.47
CA VAL A 148 -4.84 -1.05 7.35
C VAL A 148 -3.54 -1.82 7.28
N GLY A 149 -3.27 -2.45 6.15
CA GLY A 149 -2.00 -3.10 5.86
C GLY A 149 -0.91 -2.07 5.59
N PHE A 150 0.33 -2.44 5.90
CA PHE A 150 1.49 -1.61 5.65
C PHE A 150 2.61 -2.50 5.13
N LYS A 151 2.86 -2.42 3.83
CA LYS A 151 3.84 -3.29 3.16
C LYS A 151 5.23 -2.69 3.26
N ALA A 152 6.10 -3.38 3.95
CA ALA A 152 7.54 -3.10 3.99
C ALA A 152 8.29 -4.18 3.20
N THR A 153 9.36 -3.82 2.53
CA THR A 153 10.24 -4.77 1.85
C THR A 153 11.62 -4.79 2.50
N ALA A 154 12.39 -5.84 2.27
CA ALA A 154 13.76 -5.93 2.78
C ALA A 154 14.55 -4.66 2.47
N ASP A 155 14.49 -4.18 1.22
CA ASP A 155 15.22 -2.99 0.79
C ASP A 155 14.77 -1.72 1.52
N THR A 156 13.47 -1.53 1.72
CA THR A 156 12.96 -0.31 2.37
C THR A 156 13.23 -0.27 3.88
N VAL A 157 13.27 -1.42 4.56
CA VAL A 157 13.54 -1.47 6.02
C VAL A 157 15.03 -1.48 6.37
N GLU A 158 15.90 -1.82 5.42
CA GLU A 158 17.37 -1.78 5.59
C GLU A 158 17.97 -0.43 5.16
N THR A 159 17.15 0.47 4.61
CA THR A 159 17.57 1.80 4.19
C THR A 159 17.57 2.78 5.36
N SER A 160 18.55 3.67 5.38
CA SER A 160 18.64 4.78 6.33
C SER A 160 18.63 6.12 5.61
N ALA A 161 17.88 7.07 6.12
CA ALA A 161 17.82 8.43 5.59
C ALA A 161 17.60 9.46 6.70
N THR A 162 17.97 10.70 6.43
CA THR A 162 17.53 11.83 7.26
C THR A 162 16.09 12.15 6.89
N VAL A 163 15.21 12.18 7.88
CA VAL A 163 13.79 12.52 7.71
C VAL A 163 13.55 13.90 8.28
N ASP A 164 12.95 14.77 7.48
CA ASP A 164 12.48 16.08 7.95
C ASP A 164 11.06 15.92 8.49
N LEU A 165 10.93 16.02 9.81
CA LEU A 165 9.66 15.94 10.51
C LEU A 165 8.90 17.28 10.57
N SER A 166 9.49 18.37 10.10
CA SER A 166 8.87 19.70 10.15
C SER A 166 7.63 19.82 9.26
N GLY A 167 7.54 18.99 8.21
CA GLY A 167 6.39 18.92 7.29
C GLY A 167 5.23 18.00 7.75
N GLU A 168 5.37 17.26 8.85
CA GLU A 168 4.35 16.32 9.37
C GLU A 168 3.09 17.01 9.91
N ASN A 169 3.13 18.34 10.07
CA ASN A 169 1.95 19.16 10.35
C ASN A 169 1.05 19.40 9.11
N ARG A 170 1.25 18.72 8.00
CA ARG A 170 0.21 18.62 6.97
C ARG A 170 -0.98 17.95 7.61
N GLY A 171 -2.01 18.75 7.94
CA GLY A 171 -3.21 18.22 8.59
C GLY A 171 -3.78 17.05 7.81
N ILE A 172 -3.99 15.92 8.48
CA ILE A 172 -4.68 14.76 7.90
C ILE A 172 -6.10 15.19 7.53
N ILE A 173 -6.46 15.02 6.26
CA ILE A 173 -7.77 15.39 5.76
C ILE A 173 -8.74 14.25 6.00
N ILE A 174 -9.78 14.50 6.78
CA ILE A 174 -10.89 13.58 6.96
C ILE A 174 -11.97 13.94 5.92
N PRO A 175 -12.19 13.14 4.87
CA PRO A 175 -13.17 13.46 3.85
C PRO A 175 -14.60 13.30 4.36
N SER A 176 -15.54 13.96 3.69
CA SER A 176 -16.96 13.64 3.86
C SER A 176 -17.25 12.29 3.21
N PHE A 177 -17.98 11.43 3.92
CA PHE A 177 -18.39 10.12 3.44
C PHE A 177 -19.73 9.73 4.05
N GLU A 178 -20.61 9.11 3.26
CA GLU A 178 -21.91 8.66 3.72
C GLU A 178 -21.80 7.27 4.35
N PHE A 179 -21.75 7.23 5.67
CA PHE A 179 -21.71 6.00 6.44
C PHE A 179 -23.11 5.43 6.69
N PRO A 180 -23.24 4.11 6.91
CA PRO A 180 -24.52 3.52 7.31
C PRO A 180 -24.88 3.94 8.72
N ASP A 181 -26.16 3.79 9.08
CA ASP A 181 -26.66 4.04 10.44
C ASP A 181 -25.82 3.27 11.46
N GLY A 182 -25.38 3.98 12.49
CA GLY A 182 -24.48 3.44 13.51
C GLY A 182 -23.02 3.30 13.08
N GLY A 183 -22.63 3.72 11.86
CA GLY A 183 -21.25 3.75 11.40
C GLY A 183 -20.67 2.39 11.02
N VAL A 184 -19.34 2.30 10.97
CA VAL A 184 -18.58 1.12 10.46
C VAL A 184 -17.71 0.46 11.51
N HIS A 185 -17.67 1.00 12.71
CA HIS A 185 -16.82 0.53 13.79
C HIS A 185 -17.40 -0.69 14.51
N ILE A 186 -16.52 -1.38 15.26
CA ILE A 186 -16.91 -2.51 16.11
C ILE A 186 -17.98 -2.10 17.13
N ARG A 187 -18.97 -2.94 17.32
CA ARG A 187 -20.07 -2.69 18.27
C ARG A 187 -20.59 -3.99 18.87
N PRO A 188 -21.27 -3.92 20.05
CA PRO A 188 -21.88 -5.10 20.65
C PRO A 188 -23.05 -5.61 19.82
N GLY A 189 -23.22 -6.92 19.81
CA GLY A 189 -24.39 -7.57 19.22
C GLY A 189 -24.40 -7.67 17.69
N ASP A 190 -23.32 -7.29 17.03
CA ASP A 190 -23.18 -7.53 15.59
C ASP A 190 -23.26 -9.03 15.30
N ILE A 191 -23.85 -9.32 14.15
CA ILE A 191 -23.79 -10.66 13.53
C ILE A 191 -23.00 -10.54 12.22
N TRP A 192 -22.52 -11.67 11.74
CA TRP A 192 -21.68 -11.74 10.53
C TRP A 192 -22.27 -11.05 9.30
N ARG A 193 -23.61 -10.98 9.15
CA ARG A 193 -24.27 -10.30 8.02
C ARG A 193 -24.09 -8.79 8.03
N GLU A 194 -24.22 -8.18 9.20
CA GLU A 194 -24.01 -6.74 9.38
C GLU A 194 -22.54 -6.39 9.18
N GLU A 195 -21.64 -7.20 9.71
CA GLU A 195 -20.19 -7.02 9.52
C GLU A 195 -19.81 -7.12 8.05
N ASP A 196 -20.26 -8.17 7.34
CA ASP A 196 -20.02 -8.36 5.91
C ASP A 196 -20.62 -7.23 5.07
N THR A 197 -21.84 -6.80 5.38
CA THR A 197 -22.47 -5.68 4.66
C THR A 197 -21.66 -4.40 4.81
N ARG A 198 -21.15 -4.08 6.01
CA ARG A 198 -20.31 -2.91 6.23
C ARG A 198 -18.96 -3.04 5.52
N LEU A 199 -18.38 -4.23 5.56
CA LEU A 199 -17.11 -4.51 4.90
C LEU A 199 -17.22 -4.30 3.38
N GLN A 200 -18.20 -4.92 2.74
CA GLN A 200 -18.35 -4.92 1.29
C GLN A 200 -18.86 -3.60 0.71
N ARG A 201 -19.73 -2.90 1.43
CA ARG A 201 -20.44 -1.72 0.89
C ARG A 201 -19.86 -0.39 1.33
N TYR A 202 -19.08 -0.35 2.40
CA TYR A 202 -18.66 0.93 2.98
C TYR A 202 -17.15 1.03 3.25
N LYS A 203 -16.55 0.05 3.95
CA LYS A 203 -15.19 0.20 4.47
C LYS A 203 -14.14 0.42 3.37
N GLY A 204 -14.18 -0.37 2.29
CA GLY A 204 -13.26 -0.22 1.17
C GLY A 204 -13.41 1.12 0.44
N PHE A 205 -14.66 1.58 0.26
CA PHE A 205 -14.95 2.87 -0.38
C PHE A 205 -14.54 4.05 0.52
N ALA A 206 -14.73 3.94 1.83
CA ALA A 206 -14.24 4.95 2.78
C ALA A 206 -12.72 5.05 2.75
N ALA A 207 -12.00 3.91 2.69
CA ALA A 207 -10.55 3.91 2.55
C ALA A 207 -10.09 4.58 1.24
N MET A 208 -10.76 4.33 0.10
CA MET A 208 -10.48 5.02 -1.16
C MET A 208 -10.75 6.52 -1.08
N ALA A 209 -11.86 6.93 -0.46
CA ALA A 209 -12.16 8.35 -0.26
C ALA A 209 -11.09 9.04 0.60
N PHE A 210 -10.61 8.36 1.65
CA PHE A 210 -9.52 8.85 2.49
C PHE A 210 -8.20 8.96 1.71
N ALA A 211 -7.84 7.95 0.94
CA ALA A 211 -6.62 7.94 0.13
C ALA A 211 -6.61 9.09 -0.88
N LYS A 212 -7.73 9.29 -1.58
CA LYS A 212 -7.92 10.40 -2.52
C LYS A 212 -7.78 11.77 -1.86
N ALA A 213 -8.44 11.98 -0.72
CA ALA A 213 -8.41 13.27 -0.02
C ALA A 213 -7.01 13.63 0.49
N ASN A 214 -6.20 12.63 0.82
CA ASN A 214 -4.85 12.83 1.34
C ASN A 214 -3.74 12.70 0.29
N GLY A 215 -4.09 12.50 -0.99
CA GLY A 215 -3.12 12.40 -2.08
C GLY A 215 -2.14 11.24 -1.94
N ILE A 216 -2.59 10.13 -1.35
CA ILE A 216 -1.78 8.93 -1.17
C ILE A 216 -1.36 8.37 -2.54
N ASP A 217 -2.30 8.32 -3.47
CA ASP A 217 -2.05 8.07 -4.88
C ASP A 217 -1.97 9.41 -5.62
N ARG A 218 -0.96 9.58 -6.49
CA ARG A 218 -0.74 10.90 -7.13
C ARG A 218 0.03 10.83 -8.42
N VAL A 219 -0.23 11.81 -9.28
CA VAL A 219 0.64 12.14 -10.41
C VAL A 219 1.93 12.76 -9.87
N VAL A 220 3.07 12.18 -10.26
CA VAL A 220 4.40 12.67 -9.89
C VAL A 220 4.98 13.53 -11.00
N TRP A 221 4.87 13.07 -12.24
CA TRP A 221 5.20 13.84 -13.44
C TRP A 221 4.02 13.85 -14.40
N ASP A 222 3.78 15.00 -14.99
CA ASP A 222 2.72 15.20 -15.98
C ASP A 222 3.27 15.75 -17.29
N SER A 223 2.52 15.58 -18.38
CA SER A 223 2.88 16.07 -19.70
C SER A 223 1.69 16.76 -20.39
N PRO A 224 1.91 17.89 -21.08
CA PRO A 224 0.86 18.56 -21.83
C PRO A 224 0.42 17.80 -23.10
N LYS A 225 1.21 16.81 -23.55
CA LYS A 225 0.93 15.95 -24.71
C LYS A 225 1.19 14.49 -24.33
N PRO A 226 0.39 13.93 -23.44
CA PRO A 226 0.67 12.62 -22.88
C PRO A 226 0.54 11.52 -23.97
N ARG A 227 1.45 10.57 -23.93
CA ARG A 227 1.50 9.41 -24.82
C ARG A 227 1.61 8.11 -24.03
N ILE A 228 2.55 8.09 -23.08
CA ILE A 228 2.84 6.91 -22.27
C ILE A 228 2.80 7.30 -20.79
N GLY A 229 2.16 6.47 -19.97
CA GLY A 229 2.13 6.61 -18.53
C GLY A 229 2.84 5.46 -17.85
N ILE A 230 3.63 5.75 -16.81
CA ILE A 230 4.18 4.74 -15.89
C ILE A 230 3.38 4.77 -14.60
N VAL A 231 2.92 3.61 -14.14
CA VAL A 231 2.25 3.41 -12.85
C VAL A 231 3.10 2.49 -11.99
N SER A 232 3.48 2.92 -10.80
CA SER A 232 4.35 2.12 -9.92
C SER A 232 4.06 2.35 -8.44
N THR A 233 4.56 1.46 -7.56
CA THR A 233 4.30 1.45 -6.12
C THR A 233 5.51 0.99 -5.31
N GLY A 234 5.61 1.45 -4.06
CA GLY A 234 6.60 1.00 -3.08
C GLY A 234 8.03 1.03 -3.60
N LYS A 235 8.79 -0.05 -3.39
CA LYS A 235 10.17 -0.20 -3.88
C LYS A 235 10.25 -0.02 -5.40
N ALA A 236 9.34 -0.64 -6.16
CA ALA A 236 9.36 -0.55 -7.62
C ALA A 236 9.19 0.90 -8.12
N PHE A 237 8.51 1.77 -7.35
CA PHE A 237 8.46 3.20 -7.68
C PHE A 237 9.82 3.88 -7.48
N ALA A 238 10.55 3.58 -6.40
CA ALA A 238 11.89 4.13 -6.19
C ALA A 238 12.85 3.68 -7.30
N ASP A 239 12.83 2.39 -7.65
CA ASP A 239 13.63 1.84 -8.75
C ASP A 239 13.25 2.42 -10.11
N THR A 240 11.97 2.75 -10.33
CA THR A 240 11.50 3.43 -11.54
C THR A 240 12.07 4.84 -11.65
N MET A 241 12.10 5.59 -10.55
CA MET A 241 12.67 6.93 -10.55
C MET A 241 14.19 6.91 -10.81
N GLU A 242 14.89 5.93 -10.23
CA GLU A 242 16.31 5.70 -10.50
C GLU A 242 16.57 5.31 -11.97
N ALA A 243 15.76 4.39 -12.51
CA ALA A 243 15.83 4.00 -13.91
C ALA A 243 15.63 5.17 -14.88
N LEU A 244 14.71 6.07 -14.56
CA LEU A 244 14.47 7.28 -15.34
C LEU A 244 15.67 8.25 -15.27
N ASP A 245 16.30 8.38 -14.11
CA ASP A 245 17.52 9.19 -13.93
C ASP A 245 18.70 8.60 -14.72
N GLU A 246 18.90 7.28 -14.65
CA GLU A 246 19.92 6.56 -15.46
C GLU A 246 19.72 6.76 -16.97
N LEU A 247 18.46 6.88 -17.43
CA LEU A 247 18.13 7.19 -18.82
C LEU A 247 18.26 8.69 -19.16
N GLY A 248 18.61 9.54 -18.19
CA GLY A 248 18.67 10.99 -18.35
C GLY A 248 17.31 11.65 -18.54
N ILE A 249 16.25 11.02 -18.04
CA ILE A 249 14.88 11.52 -18.13
C ILE A 249 14.51 12.17 -16.81
N ASP A 250 14.56 13.49 -16.76
CA ASP A 250 13.99 14.32 -15.69
C ASP A 250 12.52 14.70 -15.99
N ALA A 251 11.88 15.42 -15.07
CA ALA A 251 10.49 15.85 -15.25
C ALA A 251 10.27 16.72 -16.50
N ARG A 252 11.28 17.50 -16.91
CA ARG A 252 11.21 18.35 -18.11
C ARG A 252 11.28 17.50 -19.38
N VAL A 253 12.24 16.58 -19.45
CA VAL A 253 12.37 15.65 -20.57
C VAL A 253 11.11 14.78 -20.67
N ALA A 254 10.61 14.27 -19.54
CA ALA A 254 9.37 13.50 -19.48
C ALA A 254 8.18 14.29 -20.08
N ALA A 255 8.01 15.57 -19.69
CA ALA A 255 6.97 16.43 -20.24
C ALA A 255 7.09 16.64 -21.76
N ASP A 256 8.32 16.80 -22.26
CA ASP A 256 8.61 17.01 -23.68
C ASP A 256 8.33 15.76 -24.54
N ILE A 257 8.63 14.56 -24.01
CA ILE A 257 8.42 13.30 -24.72
C ILE A 257 7.03 12.67 -24.48
N GLY A 258 6.16 13.31 -23.72
CA GLY A 258 4.81 12.80 -23.48
C GLY A 258 4.73 11.70 -22.43
N LEU A 259 5.72 11.60 -21.54
CA LEU A 259 5.75 10.64 -20.45
C LEU A 259 5.10 11.22 -19.20
N LYS A 260 4.18 10.46 -18.60
CA LYS A 260 3.59 10.73 -17.28
C LYS A 260 4.00 9.66 -16.27
N VAL A 261 4.11 10.02 -15.01
CA VAL A 261 4.42 9.08 -13.91
C VAL A 261 3.38 9.21 -12.81
N TYR A 262 2.78 8.09 -12.42
CA TYR A 262 1.81 7.98 -11.34
C TYR A 262 2.33 7.05 -10.25
N LYS A 263 2.30 7.54 -9.02
CA LYS A 263 2.63 6.75 -7.85
C LYS A 263 1.36 6.25 -7.19
N VAL A 264 1.28 4.93 -7.00
CA VAL A 264 0.26 4.29 -6.19
C VAL A 264 0.82 4.07 -4.79
N GLY A 265 0.27 4.77 -3.82
CA GLY A 265 0.62 4.61 -2.41
C GLY A 265 -0.29 3.61 -1.68
N MET A 266 -1.52 3.43 -2.18
CA MET A 266 -2.49 2.42 -1.71
C MET A 266 -2.78 1.40 -2.83
N PRO A 267 -2.00 0.32 -2.95
CA PRO A 267 -2.19 -0.64 -4.04
C PRO A 267 -3.53 -1.38 -4.03
N TRP A 268 -4.19 -1.47 -2.86
CA TRP A 268 -5.53 -2.04 -2.76
C TRP A 268 -6.36 -1.36 -1.65
N PRO A 269 -7.63 -1.08 -1.94
CA PRO A 269 -8.23 -1.05 -3.27
C PRO A 269 -7.69 0.12 -4.10
N LEU A 270 -7.42 -0.11 -5.39
CA LEU A 270 -6.90 0.94 -6.28
C LEU A 270 -7.96 2.03 -6.49
N GLU A 271 -7.63 3.27 -6.11
CA GLU A 271 -8.55 4.41 -6.18
C GLU A 271 -8.88 4.73 -7.66
N PRO A 272 -10.18 4.64 -8.04
CA PRO A 272 -10.53 4.64 -9.46
C PRO A 272 -10.48 6.02 -10.13
N ASP A 273 -10.77 7.11 -9.42
CA ASP A 273 -10.90 8.41 -10.05
C ASP A 273 -9.55 8.98 -10.48
N GLY A 274 -8.55 8.88 -9.59
CA GLY A 274 -7.19 9.36 -9.85
C GLY A 274 -6.51 8.58 -10.96
N ILE A 275 -6.57 7.22 -10.89
CA ILE A 275 -5.90 6.39 -11.89
C ILE A 275 -6.56 6.45 -13.26
N ARG A 276 -7.90 6.60 -13.33
CA ARG A 276 -8.61 6.80 -14.58
C ARG A 276 -8.30 8.15 -15.20
N ALA A 277 -8.31 9.22 -14.41
CA ALA A 277 -7.92 10.55 -14.88
C ALA A 277 -6.46 10.58 -15.38
N PHE A 278 -5.57 9.82 -14.74
CA PHE A 278 -4.20 9.65 -15.21
C PHE A 278 -4.14 8.92 -16.55
N ALA A 279 -4.94 7.87 -16.74
CA ALA A 279 -4.96 7.04 -17.95
C ALA A 279 -5.61 7.74 -19.16
N GLU A 280 -6.39 8.79 -18.92
CA GLU A 280 -7.08 9.51 -19.99
C GLU A 280 -6.09 10.19 -20.95
N GLY A 281 -6.29 9.96 -22.25
CA GLY A 281 -5.45 10.53 -23.30
C GLY A 281 -4.08 9.85 -23.51
N LEU A 282 -3.77 8.80 -22.77
CA LEU A 282 -2.60 7.97 -22.99
C LEU A 282 -2.85 6.93 -24.10
N ASP A 283 -1.81 6.66 -24.88
CA ASP A 283 -1.81 5.53 -25.81
C ASP A 283 -1.48 4.23 -25.07
N GLU A 284 -0.61 4.31 -24.05
CA GLU A 284 -0.16 3.14 -23.28
C GLU A 284 0.08 3.49 -21.80
N VAL A 285 -0.19 2.52 -20.93
CA VAL A 285 0.20 2.53 -19.52
C VAL A 285 1.10 1.32 -19.24
N LEU A 286 2.34 1.59 -18.81
CA LEU A 286 3.28 0.60 -18.30
C LEU A 286 3.15 0.50 -16.78
N VAL A 287 2.74 -0.66 -16.26
CA VAL A 287 2.67 -0.93 -14.82
C VAL A 287 3.95 -1.62 -14.35
N ILE A 288 4.67 -0.98 -13.45
CA ILE A 288 5.92 -1.49 -12.87
C ILE A 288 5.68 -1.85 -11.41
N GLU A 289 5.61 -3.13 -11.13
CA GLU A 289 5.36 -3.68 -9.79
C GLU A 289 6.15 -4.98 -9.57
N GLU A 290 6.45 -5.26 -8.30
CA GLU A 290 7.20 -6.46 -7.92
C GLU A 290 6.36 -7.73 -8.04
N LYS A 291 7.03 -8.84 -8.35
CA LYS A 291 6.43 -10.18 -8.42
C LYS A 291 5.26 -10.26 -9.41
N ARG A 292 4.14 -10.83 -9.00
CA ARG A 292 2.96 -11.01 -9.86
C ARG A 292 2.18 -9.71 -10.00
N GLU A 293 1.46 -9.62 -11.11
CA GLU A 293 0.55 -8.51 -11.40
C GLU A 293 -0.52 -8.36 -10.31
N PHE A 294 -0.69 -7.14 -9.85
CA PHE A 294 -1.66 -6.79 -8.82
C PHE A 294 -2.36 -5.46 -9.13
N ILE A 295 -1.60 -4.38 -9.33
CA ILE A 295 -2.12 -3.08 -9.81
C ILE A 295 -2.55 -3.22 -11.27
N GLU A 296 -1.76 -3.89 -12.08
CA GLU A 296 -2.04 -4.14 -13.50
C GLU A 296 -3.41 -4.79 -13.70
N HIS A 297 -3.77 -5.82 -12.91
CA HIS A 297 -5.08 -6.46 -12.95
C HIS A 297 -6.22 -5.50 -12.61
N GLN A 298 -6.08 -4.72 -11.54
CA GLN A 298 -7.10 -3.77 -11.12
C GLN A 298 -7.29 -2.67 -12.16
N LEU A 299 -6.20 -2.17 -12.74
CA LEU A 299 -6.25 -1.16 -13.78
C LEU A 299 -6.92 -1.69 -15.05
N LYS A 300 -6.52 -2.88 -15.53
CA LYS A 300 -7.16 -3.54 -16.68
C LYS A 300 -8.65 -3.72 -16.44
N TRP A 301 -9.06 -4.19 -15.25
CA TRP A 301 -10.46 -4.34 -14.90
C TRP A 301 -11.22 -3.01 -14.90
N GLN A 302 -10.65 -1.94 -14.36
CA GLN A 302 -11.27 -0.62 -14.32
C GLN A 302 -11.46 0.00 -15.71
N LEU A 303 -10.53 -0.28 -16.64
CA LEU A 303 -10.53 0.29 -17.98
C LEU A 303 -11.24 -0.60 -19.02
N TYR A 304 -11.57 -1.85 -18.69
CA TYR A 304 -12.10 -2.83 -19.65
C TYR A 304 -13.30 -2.34 -20.43
N ASN A 305 -14.23 -1.63 -19.79
CA ASN A 305 -15.45 -1.11 -20.40
C ASN A 305 -15.28 0.27 -21.07
N TRP A 306 -14.07 0.80 -21.12
CA TRP A 306 -13.82 2.02 -21.89
C TRP A 306 -13.92 1.71 -23.38
N ARG A 307 -14.38 2.71 -24.16
CA ARG A 307 -14.40 2.58 -25.61
C ARG A 307 -12.97 2.36 -26.13
N GLU A 308 -12.80 1.47 -27.07
CA GLU A 308 -11.50 1.10 -27.65
C GLU A 308 -10.73 2.33 -28.14
N SER A 309 -11.41 3.32 -28.71
CA SER A 309 -10.79 4.55 -29.24
C SER A 309 -10.17 5.48 -28.19
N VAL A 310 -10.40 5.25 -26.89
CA VAL A 310 -9.89 6.08 -25.78
C VAL A 310 -9.23 5.25 -24.68
N ARG A 311 -9.30 3.92 -24.79
CA ARG A 311 -8.72 3.00 -23.81
C ARG A 311 -7.24 2.79 -24.13
N PRO A 312 -6.33 3.21 -23.23
CA PRO A 312 -4.91 2.93 -23.42
C PRO A 312 -4.63 1.42 -23.40
N ARG A 313 -3.57 1.00 -24.05
CA ARG A 313 -2.98 -0.31 -23.83
C ARG A 313 -2.41 -0.34 -22.42
N VAL A 314 -2.62 -1.43 -21.69
CA VAL A 314 -2.00 -1.66 -20.38
C VAL A 314 -1.06 -2.85 -20.48
N VAL A 315 0.21 -2.61 -20.24
CA VAL A 315 1.27 -3.61 -20.21
C VAL A 315 2.00 -3.58 -18.87
N GLY A 316 2.64 -4.64 -18.48
CA GLY A 316 3.36 -4.72 -17.21
C GLY A 316 4.20 -5.99 -17.15
N LYS A 317 3.65 -7.11 -16.64
CA LYS A 317 4.37 -8.39 -16.66
C LYS A 317 4.57 -8.90 -18.08
N HIS A 318 3.61 -8.68 -18.93
CA HIS A 318 3.64 -9.08 -20.32
C HIS A 318 3.38 -7.90 -21.24
N ASP A 319 3.91 -7.98 -22.45
CA ASP A 319 3.56 -7.08 -23.53
C ASP A 319 2.22 -7.47 -24.21
N GLU A 320 1.88 -6.78 -25.27
CA GLU A 320 0.67 -7.02 -26.07
C GLU A 320 0.67 -8.34 -26.84
N SER A 321 1.81 -8.99 -27.01
CA SER A 321 1.96 -10.31 -27.66
C SER A 321 1.94 -11.46 -26.65
N GLY A 322 2.01 -11.14 -25.34
CA GLY A 322 2.08 -12.11 -24.25
C GLY A 322 3.51 -12.50 -23.85
N GLU A 323 4.52 -11.83 -24.41
CA GLU A 323 5.91 -12.03 -24.02
C GLU A 323 6.23 -11.30 -22.71
N TRP A 324 7.17 -11.85 -21.93
CA TRP A 324 7.61 -11.25 -20.68
C TRP A 324 8.28 -9.89 -20.89
N LEU A 325 7.79 -8.85 -20.18
CA LEU A 325 8.45 -7.55 -20.03
C LEU A 325 9.14 -7.45 -18.66
N LEU A 326 8.37 -7.56 -17.59
CA LEU A 326 8.83 -7.45 -16.21
C LEU A 326 8.60 -8.78 -15.52
N SER A 327 9.55 -9.72 -15.65
CA SER A 327 9.42 -11.06 -15.10
C SER A 327 9.08 -11.04 -13.61
N PRO A 328 8.18 -11.93 -13.13
CA PRO A 328 7.90 -12.12 -11.71
C PRO A 328 9.02 -12.89 -10.99
N ASP A 329 10.01 -13.40 -11.73
CA ASP A 329 11.17 -14.04 -11.15
C ASP A 329 12.08 -13.02 -10.47
N ASN A 330 12.68 -13.37 -9.36
CA ASN A 330 13.57 -12.49 -8.61
C ASN A 330 12.94 -11.13 -8.23
N GLU A 331 13.76 -10.14 -7.93
CA GLU A 331 13.38 -8.75 -7.72
C GLU A 331 13.67 -7.94 -8.98
N LEU A 332 12.87 -6.90 -9.19
CA LEU A 332 13.19 -5.89 -10.20
C LEU A 332 14.39 -5.05 -9.75
N SER A 333 15.14 -4.55 -10.71
CA SER A 333 16.24 -3.60 -10.49
C SER A 333 16.07 -2.39 -11.40
N PRO A 334 16.67 -1.24 -11.08
CA PRO A 334 16.67 -0.05 -11.94
C PRO A 334 17.10 -0.37 -13.36
N GLY A 335 18.17 -1.14 -13.56
CA GLY A 335 18.66 -1.49 -14.89
C GLY A 335 17.68 -2.31 -15.73
N VAL A 336 16.97 -3.29 -15.13
CA VAL A 336 15.89 -4.05 -15.81
C VAL A 336 14.74 -3.12 -16.18
N ILE A 337 14.34 -2.26 -15.26
CA ILE A 337 13.26 -1.29 -15.47
C ILE A 337 13.66 -0.29 -16.59
N ALA A 338 14.88 0.23 -16.56
CA ALA A 338 15.39 1.15 -17.58
C ALA A 338 15.33 0.54 -18.99
N HIS A 339 15.74 -0.72 -19.14
CA HIS A 339 15.63 -1.43 -20.41
C HIS A 339 14.20 -1.51 -20.93
N VAL A 340 13.25 -1.86 -20.06
CA VAL A 340 11.83 -1.95 -20.44
C VAL A 340 11.28 -0.57 -20.78
N ILE A 341 11.56 0.46 -19.99
CA ILE A 341 11.13 1.85 -20.27
C ILE A 341 11.67 2.30 -21.63
N ALA A 342 12.98 2.12 -21.88
CA ALA A 342 13.60 2.51 -23.15
C ALA A 342 12.95 1.79 -24.35
N ALA A 343 12.73 0.48 -24.23
CA ALA A 343 12.07 -0.30 -25.28
C ALA A 343 10.64 0.19 -25.56
N ARG A 344 9.86 0.51 -24.51
CA ARG A 344 8.49 1.04 -24.69
C ARG A 344 8.49 2.45 -25.26
N LEU A 345 9.40 3.32 -24.84
CA LEU A 345 9.53 4.66 -25.40
C LEU A 345 9.86 4.67 -26.89
N GLN A 346 10.66 3.71 -27.39
CA GLN A 346 10.98 3.56 -28.80
C GLN A 346 9.74 3.32 -29.68
N HIS A 347 8.64 2.80 -29.14
CA HIS A 347 7.37 2.67 -29.87
C HIS A 347 6.73 4.04 -30.18
N PHE A 348 7.09 5.06 -29.46
CA PHE A 348 6.51 6.41 -29.56
C PHE A 348 7.50 7.46 -30.08
N HIS A 349 8.79 7.18 -29.94
CA HIS A 349 9.88 8.10 -30.33
C HIS A 349 10.95 7.39 -31.11
N ASN A 350 11.18 7.86 -32.31
CA ASN A 350 12.25 7.36 -33.17
C ASN A 350 13.43 8.36 -33.11
N THR A 351 14.16 8.39 -31.98
CA THR A 351 15.29 9.29 -31.77
C THR A 351 16.52 8.51 -31.32
N ASP A 352 17.70 8.92 -31.80
CA ASP A 352 19.02 8.37 -31.42
C ASP A 352 19.41 8.69 -29.94
N ARG A 353 18.50 9.24 -29.15
CA ARG A 353 18.73 9.67 -27.76
C ARG A 353 18.11 8.73 -26.70
N ILE A 354 17.34 7.75 -27.12
CA ILE A 354 16.71 6.76 -26.24
C ILE A 354 17.23 5.37 -26.58
#